data_9400d65301818dfa7a7a0568206cbf34
#
_entry.id   9400d65301818dfa7a7a0568206cbf34
#
_cell.length_a   1.000
_cell.length_b   1.000
_cell.length_c   1.000
_cell.angle_alpha   90.00
_cell.angle_beta   90.00
_cell.angle_gamma   90.00
#
_symmetry.space_group_name_H-M   'P 1'
#
loop_
_entity.id
_entity.type
_entity.pdbx_description
1 polymer ?
#
loop_
_entity_poly.entity_id
_entity_poly.type
_entity_poly.pdbx_seq_one_letter_code
_entity_poly.pdbx_strand_id
1 'polypeptide(L)'
;MPQPDIYDPAYVKGVFDRCSGKYIAFSYVCSMGFTERWRKQCVAALDLESTGRFSGYDLMAGTGEAWPHLIEQYANIDRIIAVDISSGMHRHAMDRLHQMRAHKIDFVEDDVLTSKLATGSADFIISNFGLKTFNPTQHEQLAQLVANTLRSGGKFSFIEASDPKGWWLRPLYLFHLKAVLPLVERLFLRGAKDFSMIGQYSTNFGDASDFAEMLRRQGLKAEFRKYFFGCATGVVGSKP
;
A
#
# COMPACT_ATOMS: atom_id res chain seq x y z
N MET A 1 -4.32 -31.55 4.74
CA MET A 1 -3.94 -30.74 3.57
C MET A 1 -2.89 -29.73 4.03
N PRO A 2 -1.81 -29.49 3.29
CA PRO A 2 -0.88 -28.43 3.66
C PRO A 2 -1.62 -27.11 3.72
N GLN A 3 -1.27 -26.24 4.68
CA GLN A 3 -1.82 -24.89 4.76
C GLN A 3 -1.43 -24.13 3.48
N PRO A 4 -2.36 -23.39 2.86
CA PRO A 4 -2.02 -22.60 1.68
C PRO A 4 -0.94 -21.56 2.04
N ASP A 5 -0.03 -21.31 1.10
CA ASP A 5 0.88 -20.18 1.22
C ASP A 5 0.07 -18.88 1.17
N ILE A 6 0.02 -18.18 2.30
CA ILE A 6 -0.75 -16.94 2.40
C ILE A 6 -0.17 -15.79 1.53
N TYR A 7 1.06 -15.93 1.06
CA TYR A 7 1.75 -14.96 0.19
C TYR A 7 1.70 -15.36 -1.30
N ASP A 8 1.05 -16.49 -1.62
CA ASP A 8 0.80 -16.87 -3.02
C ASP A 8 -0.09 -15.81 -3.69
N PRO A 9 0.27 -15.29 -4.88
CA PRO A 9 -0.48 -14.23 -5.55
C PRO A 9 -1.95 -14.57 -5.79
N ALA A 10 -2.27 -15.83 -6.13
CA ALA A 10 -3.67 -16.23 -6.35
C ALA A 10 -4.45 -16.29 -5.03
N TYR A 11 -3.80 -16.67 -3.93
CA TYR A 11 -4.40 -16.62 -2.60
C TYR A 11 -4.68 -15.19 -2.17
N VAL A 12 -3.68 -14.28 -2.28
CA VAL A 12 -3.80 -12.85 -1.97
C VAL A 12 -4.92 -12.22 -2.80
N LYS A 13 -4.93 -12.46 -4.12
CA LYS A 13 -6.00 -11.99 -5.02
C LYS A 13 -7.38 -12.43 -4.51
N GLY A 14 -7.53 -13.71 -4.18
CA GLY A 14 -8.79 -14.26 -3.69
C GLY A 14 -9.27 -13.61 -2.39
N VAL A 15 -8.37 -13.33 -1.44
CA VAL A 15 -8.69 -12.62 -0.19
C VAL A 15 -9.24 -11.22 -0.49
N PHE A 16 -8.52 -10.43 -1.30
CA PHE A 16 -8.92 -9.05 -1.60
C PHE A 16 -10.15 -8.96 -2.50
N ASP A 17 -10.34 -9.89 -3.43
CA ASP A 17 -11.57 -9.96 -4.23
C ASP A 17 -12.82 -10.15 -3.36
N ARG A 18 -12.75 -11.04 -2.37
CA ARG A 18 -13.87 -11.29 -1.44
C ARG A 18 -14.11 -10.14 -0.46
N CYS A 19 -13.04 -9.43 -0.05
CA CYS A 19 -13.14 -8.29 0.88
C CYS A 19 -13.56 -6.98 0.21
N SER A 20 -13.37 -6.83 -1.10
CA SER A 20 -13.40 -5.56 -1.82
C SER A 20 -14.62 -4.69 -1.53
N GLY A 21 -15.82 -5.27 -1.52
CA GLY A 21 -17.08 -4.54 -1.33
C GLY A 21 -17.25 -3.86 0.03
N LYS A 22 -16.49 -4.27 1.06
CA LYS A 22 -16.56 -3.71 2.42
C LYS A 22 -15.21 -3.19 2.91
N TYR A 23 -14.19 -3.28 2.07
CA TYR A 23 -12.80 -2.99 2.45
C TYR A 23 -12.61 -1.57 2.96
N ILE A 24 -13.14 -0.58 2.25
CA ILE A 24 -13.01 0.84 2.62
C ILE A 24 -13.61 1.10 4.00
N ALA A 25 -14.87 0.70 4.20
CA ALA A 25 -15.57 0.89 5.47
C ALA A 25 -14.85 0.15 6.62
N PHE A 26 -14.42 -1.09 6.37
CA PHE A 26 -13.68 -1.88 7.33
C PHE A 26 -12.35 -1.22 7.70
N SER A 27 -11.53 -0.85 6.73
CA SER A 27 -10.22 -0.22 6.96
C SER A 27 -10.35 1.08 7.74
N TYR A 28 -11.37 1.89 7.44
CA TYR A 28 -11.65 3.15 8.14
C TYR A 28 -12.04 2.90 9.61
N VAL A 29 -12.99 2.01 9.86
CA VAL A 29 -13.44 1.67 11.22
C VAL A 29 -12.30 1.03 12.02
N CYS A 30 -11.59 0.08 11.43
CA CYS A 30 -10.50 -0.64 12.10
C CYS A 30 -9.32 0.25 12.47
N SER A 31 -9.05 1.26 11.67
CA SER A 31 -8.00 2.25 11.94
C SER A 31 -8.50 3.47 12.70
N MET A 32 -9.79 3.53 13.08
CA MET A 32 -10.41 4.74 13.65
C MET A 32 -10.16 5.99 12.78
N GLY A 33 -10.17 5.82 11.44
CA GLY A 33 -9.91 6.88 10.47
C GLY A 33 -8.44 7.20 10.24
N PHE A 34 -7.50 6.57 10.97
CA PHE A 34 -6.06 6.87 10.81
C PHE A 34 -5.52 6.51 9.43
N THR A 35 -6.10 5.53 8.73
CA THR A 35 -5.68 5.18 7.36
C THR A 35 -5.75 6.38 6.41
N GLU A 36 -6.75 7.22 6.56
CA GLU A 36 -6.89 8.44 5.76
C GLU A 36 -5.76 9.44 6.04
N ARG A 37 -5.44 9.67 7.32
CA ARG A 37 -4.31 10.51 7.71
C ARG A 37 -2.98 9.96 7.20
N TRP A 38 -2.79 8.64 7.29
CA TRP A 38 -1.56 7.99 6.84
C TRP A 38 -1.39 8.06 5.32
N ARG A 39 -2.48 7.95 4.52
CA ARG A 39 -2.43 8.18 3.07
C ARG A 39 -1.98 9.59 2.73
N LYS A 40 -2.56 10.61 3.38
CA LYS A 40 -2.11 12.00 3.22
C LYS A 40 -0.63 12.18 3.56
N GLN A 41 -0.17 11.58 4.65
CA GLN A 41 1.23 11.63 5.04
C GLN A 41 2.15 10.90 4.04
N CYS A 42 1.71 9.77 3.48
CA CYS A 42 2.43 9.05 2.45
C CYS A 42 2.57 9.88 1.16
N VAL A 43 1.48 10.50 0.71
CA VAL A 43 1.49 11.39 -0.45
C VAL A 43 2.40 12.61 -0.21
N ALA A 44 2.25 13.27 0.94
CA ALA A 44 3.07 14.43 1.28
C ALA A 44 4.57 14.11 1.34
N ALA A 45 4.91 12.88 1.72
CA ALA A 45 6.30 12.44 1.83
C ALA A 45 7.00 12.18 0.49
N LEU A 46 6.28 12.18 -0.64
CA LEU A 46 6.89 12.15 -1.97
C LEU A 46 7.72 13.40 -2.25
N ASP A 47 7.32 14.54 -1.68
CA ASP A 47 8.04 15.80 -1.80
C ASP A 47 8.44 16.13 -3.26
N LEU A 48 7.46 16.06 -4.17
CA LEU A 48 7.66 16.39 -5.58
C LEU A 48 7.77 17.91 -5.74
N GLU A 49 8.62 18.32 -6.65
CA GLU A 49 8.80 19.75 -6.95
C GLU A 49 7.51 20.38 -7.51
N SER A 50 7.34 21.68 -7.30
CA SER A 50 6.18 22.42 -7.82
C SER A 50 6.24 22.65 -9.33
N THR A 51 7.41 22.47 -9.95
CA THR A 51 7.68 22.69 -11.37
C THR A 51 7.92 21.38 -12.10
N GLY A 52 7.53 21.31 -13.37
CA GLY A 52 7.66 20.11 -14.19
C GLY A 52 6.35 19.32 -14.28
N ARG A 53 6.34 18.27 -15.11
CA ARG A 53 5.27 17.29 -15.19
C ARG A 53 5.78 15.96 -14.66
N PHE A 54 4.97 15.25 -13.90
CA PHE A 54 5.34 14.00 -13.27
C PHE A 54 4.43 12.87 -13.73
N SER A 55 5.05 11.74 -14.04
CA SER A 55 4.36 10.48 -14.29
C SER A 55 4.89 9.43 -13.33
N GLY A 56 4.01 8.59 -12.79
CA GLY A 56 4.44 7.60 -11.80
C GLY A 56 3.49 6.43 -11.66
N TYR A 57 3.79 5.64 -10.65
CA TYR A 57 3.04 4.43 -10.36
C TYR A 57 2.47 4.46 -8.95
N ASP A 58 1.24 3.94 -8.82
CA ASP A 58 0.65 3.52 -7.55
C ASP A 58 0.63 1.99 -7.53
N LEU A 59 1.51 1.39 -6.74
CA LEU A 59 1.67 -0.06 -6.66
C LEU A 59 0.81 -0.63 -5.56
N MET A 60 0.14 -1.76 -5.83
CA MET A 60 -0.87 -2.35 -4.94
C MET A 60 -1.94 -1.31 -4.59
N ALA A 61 -2.46 -0.66 -5.63
CA ALA A 61 -3.29 0.54 -5.54
C ALA A 61 -4.64 0.34 -4.84
N GLY A 62 -5.11 -0.91 -4.76
CA GLY A 62 -6.38 -1.25 -4.15
C GLY A 62 -7.56 -0.54 -4.82
N THR A 63 -8.35 0.15 -4.03
CA THR A 63 -9.51 0.94 -4.50
C THR A 63 -9.17 2.41 -4.82
N GLY A 64 -7.87 2.76 -4.89
CA GLY A 64 -7.41 4.09 -5.31
C GLY A 64 -7.61 5.23 -4.31
N GLU A 65 -7.64 4.94 -3.01
CA GLU A 65 -7.92 5.95 -1.98
C GLU A 65 -6.82 7.01 -1.82
N ALA A 66 -5.62 6.76 -2.34
CA ALA A 66 -4.54 7.76 -2.35
C ALA A 66 -4.70 8.81 -3.46
N TRP A 67 -5.46 8.51 -4.53
CA TRP A 67 -5.51 9.36 -5.72
C TRP A 67 -6.09 10.75 -5.51
N PRO A 68 -7.17 10.96 -4.72
CA PRO A 68 -7.65 12.30 -4.43
C PRO A 68 -6.55 13.17 -3.82
N HIS A 69 -5.77 12.62 -2.89
CA HIS A 69 -4.69 13.34 -2.23
C HIS A 69 -3.52 13.64 -3.16
N LEU A 70 -3.17 12.69 -4.06
CA LEU A 70 -2.14 12.89 -5.07
C LEU A 70 -2.52 14.04 -6.03
N ILE A 71 -3.74 14.05 -6.54
CA ILE A 71 -4.22 15.05 -7.49
C ILE A 71 -4.40 16.42 -6.82
N GLU A 72 -4.87 16.45 -5.56
CA GLU A 72 -5.02 17.67 -4.78
C GLU A 72 -3.67 18.31 -4.47
N GLN A 73 -2.69 17.50 -4.06
CA GLN A 73 -1.38 18.00 -3.64
C GLN A 73 -0.45 18.33 -4.81
N TYR A 74 -0.54 17.56 -5.91
CA TYR A 74 0.36 17.69 -7.06
C TYR A 74 -0.44 17.87 -8.36
N ALA A 75 -0.88 19.10 -8.62
CA ALA A 75 -1.66 19.45 -9.81
C ALA A 75 -0.90 19.18 -11.13
N ASN A 76 0.43 19.14 -11.07
CA ASN A 76 1.34 18.90 -12.19
C ASN A 76 1.62 17.40 -12.47
N ILE A 77 0.94 16.47 -11.80
CA ILE A 77 0.95 15.07 -12.21
C ILE A 77 0.23 14.96 -13.57
N ASP A 78 0.93 14.34 -14.52
CA ASP A 78 0.46 14.11 -15.89
C ASP A 78 -0.19 12.75 -16.05
N ARG A 79 0.41 11.71 -15.46
CA ARG A 79 -0.10 10.34 -15.54
C ARG A 79 0.26 9.52 -14.30
N ILE A 80 -0.69 8.70 -13.86
CA ILE A 80 -0.50 7.66 -12.84
C ILE A 80 -0.88 6.32 -13.46
N ILE A 81 0.00 5.33 -13.36
CA ILE A 81 -0.33 3.94 -13.68
C ILE A 81 -0.52 3.22 -12.34
N ALA A 82 -1.74 2.82 -12.07
CA ALA A 82 -2.13 2.11 -10.86
C ALA A 82 -2.15 0.61 -11.14
N VAL A 83 -1.42 -0.18 -10.35
CA VAL A 83 -1.32 -1.63 -10.53
C VAL A 83 -1.88 -2.32 -9.29
N ASP A 84 -2.82 -3.24 -9.48
CA ASP A 84 -3.33 -4.12 -8.41
C ASP A 84 -3.76 -5.46 -8.97
N ILE A 85 -3.55 -6.53 -8.21
CA ILE A 85 -3.86 -7.90 -8.63
C ILE A 85 -5.36 -8.23 -8.53
N SER A 86 -6.12 -7.50 -7.70
CA SER A 86 -7.50 -7.82 -7.37
C SER A 86 -8.50 -7.20 -8.34
N SER A 87 -9.25 -8.03 -9.04
CA SER A 87 -10.39 -7.60 -9.88
C SER A 87 -11.52 -6.97 -9.06
N GLY A 88 -11.67 -7.40 -7.79
CA GLY A 88 -12.62 -6.79 -6.87
C GLY A 88 -12.25 -5.34 -6.53
N MET A 89 -10.98 -5.09 -6.25
CA MET A 89 -10.46 -3.73 -6.01
C MET A 89 -10.55 -2.88 -7.27
N HIS A 90 -10.21 -3.45 -8.43
CA HIS A 90 -10.30 -2.77 -9.72
C HIS A 90 -11.70 -2.17 -9.97
N ARG A 91 -12.77 -2.94 -9.75
CA ARG A 91 -14.14 -2.42 -9.93
C ARG A 91 -14.40 -1.16 -9.11
N HIS A 92 -14.05 -1.18 -7.82
CA HIS A 92 -14.22 -0.01 -6.94
C HIS A 92 -13.29 1.15 -7.30
N ALA A 93 -12.09 0.85 -7.79
CA ALA A 93 -11.16 1.85 -8.31
C ALA A 93 -11.74 2.57 -9.53
N MET A 94 -12.36 1.83 -10.46
CA MET A 94 -13.02 2.40 -11.64
C MET A 94 -14.21 3.28 -11.26
N ASP A 95 -15.04 2.86 -10.28
CA ASP A 95 -16.12 3.70 -9.75
C ASP A 95 -15.58 5.03 -9.19
N ARG A 96 -14.47 4.98 -8.47
CA ARG A 96 -13.79 6.17 -7.95
C ARG A 96 -13.30 7.08 -9.07
N LEU A 97 -12.65 6.54 -10.12
CA LEU A 97 -12.18 7.31 -11.27
C LEU A 97 -13.32 8.06 -11.95
N HIS A 98 -14.46 7.39 -12.15
CA HIS A 98 -15.66 8.02 -12.70
C HIS A 98 -16.16 9.19 -11.84
N GLN A 99 -16.20 9.01 -10.51
CA GLN A 99 -16.62 10.06 -9.58
C GLN A 99 -15.66 11.26 -9.57
N MET A 100 -14.35 11.00 -9.63
CA MET A 100 -13.31 12.02 -9.63
C MET A 100 -13.17 12.74 -10.97
N ARG A 101 -13.74 12.20 -12.06
CA ARG A 101 -13.49 12.64 -13.44
C ARG A 101 -11.99 12.71 -13.76
N ALA A 102 -11.22 11.76 -13.21
CA ALA A 102 -9.77 11.76 -13.30
C ALA A 102 -9.32 11.02 -14.57
N HIS A 103 -8.90 11.77 -15.58
CA HIS A 103 -8.40 11.22 -16.87
C HIS A 103 -6.90 10.95 -16.87
N LYS A 104 -6.23 11.13 -15.71
CA LYS A 104 -4.77 11.00 -15.59
C LYS A 104 -4.34 9.65 -15.01
N ILE A 105 -5.27 8.76 -14.70
CA ILE A 105 -5.00 7.49 -14.02
C ILE A 105 -5.43 6.33 -14.91
N ASP A 106 -4.47 5.48 -15.25
CA ASP A 106 -4.68 4.22 -15.94
C ASP A 106 -4.57 3.09 -14.91
N PHE A 107 -5.59 2.26 -14.78
CA PHE A 107 -5.56 1.12 -13.89
C PHE A 107 -5.22 -0.17 -14.65
N VAL A 108 -4.25 -0.93 -14.13
CA VAL A 108 -3.79 -2.22 -14.66
C VAL A 108 -4.06 -3.30 -13.63
N GLU A 109 -4.91 -4.27 -13.97
CA GLU A 109 -5.12 -5.47 -13.16
C GLU A 109 -4.00 -6.47 -13.45
N ASP A 110 -2.96 -6.50 -12.60
CA ASP A 110 -1.80 -7.38 -12.75
C ASP A 110 -1.10 -7.60 -11.41
N ASP A 111 -0.30 -8.66 -11.32
CA ASP A 111 0.63 -8.85 -10.21
C ASP A 111 1.83 -7.93 -10.40
N VAL A 112 2.03 -7.02 -9.46
CA VAL A 112 3.11 -6.02 -9.51
C VAL A 112 4.50 -6.65 -9.71
N LEU A 113 4.75 -7.83 -9.14
CA LEU A 113 6.06 -8.50 -9.23
C LEU A 113 6.36 -9.07 -10.61
N THR A 114 5.33 -9.34 -11.42
CA THR A 114 5.46 -9.85 -12.80
C THR A 114 5.08 -8.82 -13.85
N SER A 115 4.54 -7.68 -13.43
CA SER A 115 4.16 -6.56 -14.30
C SER A 115 5.38 -5.98 -15.04
N LYS A 116 5.19 -5.72 -16.32
CA LYS A 116 6.23 -5.11 -17.17
C LYS A 116 6.22 -3.58 -17.01
N LEU A 117 6.69 -3.10 -15.87
CA LEU A 117 6.88 -1.67 -15.66
C LEU A 117 8.07 -1.16 -16.49
N ALA A 118 7.93 0.00 -17.10
CA ALA A 118 8.99 0.55 -17.95
C ALA A 118 10.19 1.02 -17.09
N THR A 119 11.39 0.55 -17.42
CA THR A 119 12.62 0.90 -16.72
C THR A 119 12.93 2.39 -16.85
N GLY A 120 13.28 3.03 -15.73
CA GLY A 120 13.70 4.44 -15.69
C GLY A 120 12.63 5.43 -16.11
N SER A 121 11.34 5.05 -16.02
CA SER A 121 10.22 5.86 -16.51
C SER A 121 9.48 6.64 -15.44
N ALA A 122 9.63 6.27 -14.17
CA ALA A 122 8.85 6.84 -13.10
C ALA A 122 9.53 8.05 -12.45
N ASP A 123 8.82 9.16 -12.41
CA ASP A 123 9.16 10.30 -11.56
C ASP A 123 8.87 10.00 -10.09
N PHE A 124 7.81 9.23 -9.84
CA PHE A 124 7.47 8.79 -8.50
C PHE A 124 6.85 7.39 -8.47
N ILE A 125 7.01 6.72 -7.32
CA ILE A 125 6.32 5.49 -6.98
C ILE A 125 5.71 5.65 -5.59
N ILE A 126 4.43 5.31 -5.46
CA ILE A 126 3.72 5.31 -4.19
C ILE A 126 3.06 3.95 -3.94
N SER A 127 2.92 3.58 -2.68
CA SER A 127 2.07 2.46 -2.28
C SER A 127 1.52 2.64 -0.87
N ASN A 128 0.27 2.29 -0.68
CA ASN A 128 -0.44 2.42 0.59
C ASN A 128 -1.05 1.08 1.01
N PHE A 129 -0.52 0.49 2.08
CA PHE A 129 -1.05 -0.72 2.73
C PHE A 129 -0.97 -2.01 1.91
N GLY A 130 -0.04 -2.08 0.93
CA GLY A 130 0.22 -3.27 0.12
C GLY A 130 1.40 -4.14 0.60
N LEU A 131 2.39 -3.56 1.30
CA LEU A 131 3.64 -4.26 1.64
C LEU A 131 3.45 -5.53 2.47
N LYS A 132 2.51 -5.53 3.41
CA LYS A 132 2.28 -6.67 4.31
C LYS A 132 1.85 -7.96 3.60
N THR A 133 1.45 -7.89 2.33
CA THR A 133 1.00 -9.04 1.54
C THR A 133 2.13 -9.79 0.86
N PHE A 134 3.37 -9.37 1.07
CA PHE A 134 4.58 -9.99 0.52
C PHE A 134 5.41 -10.66 1.59
N ASN A 135 6.02 -11.78 1.22
CA ASN A 135 7.07 -12.42 2.01
C ASN A 135 8.44 -11.72 1.77
N PRO A 136 9.50 -12.04 2.54
CA PRO A 136 10.81 -11.38 2.39
C PRO A 136 11.41 -11.48 0.99
N THR A 137 11.27 -12.62 0.30
CA THR A 137 11.78 -12.79 -1.06
C THR A 137 11.05 -11.90 -2.05
N GLN A 138 9.74 -11.78 -1.90
CA GLN A 138 8.91 -10.90 -2.71
C GLN A 138 9.20 -9.42 -2.42
N HIS A 139 9.54 -9.05 -1.18
CA HIS A 139 10.02 -7.70 -0.85
C HIS A 139 11.34 -7.36 -1.57
N GLU A 140 12.29 -8.31 -1.66
CA GLU A 140 13.52 -8.09 -2.44
C GLU A 140 13.20 -7.85 -3.93
N GLN A 141 12.30 -8.65 -4.50
CA GLN A 141 11.87 -8.48 -5.89
C GLN A 141 11.18 -7.12 -6.09
N LEU A 142 10.32 -6.71 -5.15
CA LEU A 142 9.66 -5.40 -5.19
C LEU A 142 10.68 -4.25 -5.08
N ALA A 143 11.68 -4.36 -4.19
CA ALA A 143 12.73 -3.37 -4.05
C ALA A 143 13.55 -3.21 -5.33
N GLN A 144 13.88 -4.32 -6.00
CA GLN A 144 14.55 -4.31 -7.29
C GLN A 144 13.68 -3.68 -8.39
N LEU A 145 12.37 -4.02 -8.41
CA LEU A 145 11.41 -3.42 -9.34
C LEU A 145 11.34 -1.90 -9.17
N VAL A 146 11.23 -1.42 -7.94
CA VAL A 146 11.19 0.01 -7.62
C VAL A 146 12.46 0.71 -8.11
N ALA A 147 13.64 0.13 -7.83
CA ALA A 147 14.91 0.69 -8.26
C ALA A 147 15.05 0.74 -9.80
N ASN A 148 14.55 -0.30 -10.49
CA ASN A 148 14.60 -0.35 -11.94
C ASN A 148 13.63 0.64 -12.59
N THR A 149 12.43 0.80 -12.03
CA THR A 149 11.36 1.61 -12.60
C THR A 149 11.57 3.11 -12.39
N LEU A 150 12.14 3.51 -11.25
CA LEU A 150 12.46 4.92 -10.99
C LEU A 150 13.54 5.43 -11.96
N ARG A 151 13.34 6.64 -12.48
CA ARG A 151 14.41 7.39 -13.14
C ARG A 151 15.38 7.99 -12.11
N SER A 152 16.56 8.44 -12.53
CA SER A 152 17.45 9.23 -11.67
C SER A 152 16.70 10.49 -11.17
N GLY A 153 16.81 10.78 -9.87
CA GLY A 153 16.05 11.83 -9.19
C GLY A 153 14.60 11.46 -8.83
N GLY A 154 14.10 10.31 -9.31
CA GLY A 154 12.74 9.84 -9.00
C GLY A 154 12.54 9.56 -7.50
N LYS A 155 11.35 9.82 -7.00
CA LYS A 155 10.96 9.75 -5.58
C LYS A 155 10.08 8.53 -5.30
N PHE A 156 10.09 8.05 -4.06
CA PHE A 156 9.13 7.01 -3.65
C PHE A 156 8.64 7.21 -2.23
N SER A 157 7.41 6.73 -1.98
CA SER A 157 6.82 6.73 -0.65
C SER A 157 5.94 5.50 -0.46
N PHE A 158 6.25 4.71 0.56
CA PHE A 158 5.50 3.54 0.97
C PHE A 158 5.02 3.71 2.39
N ILE A 159 3.78 3.29 2.69
CA ILE A 159 3.26 3.25 4.06
C ILE A 159 2.49 1.95 4.30
N GLU A 160 2.66 1.38 5.51
CA GLU A 160 2.00 0.13 5.89
C GLU A 160 1.57 0.16 7.36
N ALA A 161 0.44 -0.50 7.66
CA ALA A 161 0.01 -0.77 9.02
C ALA A 161 0.97 -1.77 9.69
N SER A 162 1.47 -1.42 10.86
CA SER A 162 2.63 -2.07 11.46
C SER A 162 2.40 -2.43 12.92
N ASP A 163 3.26 -3.29 13.46
CA ASP A 163 3.28 -3.62 14.89
C ASP A 163 4.08 -2.54 15.65
N PRO A 164 3.47 -1.74 16.54
CA PRO A 164 4.12 -0.67 17.26
C PRO A 164 5.02 -1.20 18.39
N LYS A 165 6.06 -1.96 18.04
CA LYS A 165 7.04 -2.49 19.00
C LYS A 165 7.66 -1.36 19.82
N GLY A 166 7.69 -1.54 21.15
CA GLY A 166 8.21 -0.56 22.09
C GLY A 166 7.19 0.49 22.57
N TRP A 167 6.00 0.56 21.99
CA TRP A 167 4.94 1.41 22.50
C TRP A 167 4.23 0.78 23.70
N TRP A 168 4.07 1.53 24.80
CA TRP A 168 3.47 0.99 26.03
C TRP A 168 2.00 0.58 25.86
N LEU A 169 1.25 1.16 24.91
CA LEU A 169 -0.12 0.77 24.56
C LEU A 169 -0.19 -0.36 23.51
N ARG A 170 0.94 -0.92 23.10
CA ARG A 170 0.97 -2.04 22.14
C ARG A 170 0.06 -3.21 22.55
N PRO A 171 -0.05 -3.63 23.83
CA PRO A 171 -0.98 -4.70 24.21
C PRO A 171 -2.43 -4.37 23.87
N LEU A 172 -2.87 -3.13 24.10
CA LEU A 172 -4.22 -2.67 23.78
C LEU A 172 -4.44 -2.62 22.24
N TYR A 173 -3.45 -2.16 21.49
CA TYR A 173 -3.48 -2.19 20.04
C TYR A 173 -3.58 -3.62 19.49
N LEU A 174 -2.79 -4.54 19.98
CA LEU A 174 -2.86 -5.95 19.58
C LEU A 174 -4.17 -6.63 20.01
N PHE A 175 -4.72 -6.27 21.17
CA PHE A 175 -6.05 -6.72 21.59
C PHE A 175 -7.11 -6.23 20.61
N HIS A 176 -7.06 -4.96 20.21
CA HIS A 176 -7.96 -4.42 19.18
C HIS A 176 -7.85 -5.23 17.88
N LEU A 177 -6.65 -5.46 17.34
CA LEU A 177 -6.45 -6.22 16.10
C LEU A 177 -6.88 -7.69 16.20
N LYS A 178 -6.61 -8.36 17.33
CA LYS A 178 -6.79 -9.82 17.48
C LYS A 178 -8.13 -10.24 18.06
N ALA A 179 -8.82 -9.36 18.78
CA ALA A 179 -10.10 -9.66 19.43
C ALA A 179 -11.24 -8.78 18.92
N VAL A 180 -11.04 -7.46 18.87
CA VAL A 180 -12.11 -6.53 18.49
C VAL A 180 -12.43 -6.62 17.00
N LEU A 181 -11.42 -6.63 16.13
CA LEU A 181 -11.65 -6.70 14.69
C LEU A 181 -12.33 -7.99 14.24
N PRO A 182 -11.92 -9.20 14.67
CA PRO A 182 -12.65 -10.43 14.36
C PRO A 182 -14.10 -10.43 14.88
N LEU A 183 -14.34 -9.81 16.03
CA LEU A 183 -15.69 -9.66 16.57
C LEU A 183 -16.55 -8.73 15.71
N VAL A 184 -16.01 -7.59 15.29
CA VAL A 184 -16.68 -6.66 14.37
C VAL A 184 -16.95 -7.35 13.03
N GLU A 185 -15.97 -8.09 12.49
CA GLU A 185 -16.14 -8.89 11.28
C GLU A 185 -17.33 -9.86 11.42
N ARG A 186 -17.36 -10.64 12.50
CA ARG A 186 -18.40 -11.63 12.76
C ARG A 186 -19.79 -11.01 12.91
N LEU A 187 -19.91 -9.85 13.53
CA LEU A 187 -21.19 -9.21 13.83
C LEU A 187 -21.73 -8.38 12.66
N PHE A 188 -20.88 -7.67 11.96
CA PHE A 188 -21.30 -6.66 10.98
C PHE A 188 -20.98 -7.02 9.53
N LEU A 189 -20.07 -7.99 9.31
CA LEU A 189 -19.57 -8.33 7.98
C LEU A 189 -19.92 -9.78 7.59
N ARG A 190 -21.13 -10.24 7.92
CA ARG A 190 -21.61 -11.61 7.65
C ARG A 190 -21.15 -12.10 6.27
N GLY A 191 -20.33 -13.14 6.25
CA GLY A 191 -19.84 -13.81 5.02
C GLY A 191 -18.44 -13.42 4.58
N ALA A 192 -17.78 -12.43 5.20
CA ALA A 192 -16.40 -12.05 4.89
C ALA A 192 -15.45 -12.65 5.95
N LYS A 193 -14.93 -13.84 5.72
CA LYS A 193 -13.98 -14.52 6.63
C LYS A 193 -12.53 -14.07 6.45
N ASP A 194 -12.28 -13.10 5.58
CA ASP A 194 -10.93 -12.80 5.11
C ASP A 194 -10.31 -11.54 5.73
N PHE A 195 -11.08 -10.76 6.48
CA PHE A 195 -10.54 -9.58 7.19
C PHE A 195 -9.58 -9.95 8.31
N SER A 196 -9.77 -11.11 8.95
CA SER A 196 -8.81 -11.66 9.92
C SER A 196 -7.43 -11.88 9.31
N MET A 197 -7.36 -12.20 8.00
CA MET A 197 -6.10 -12.33 7.27
C MET A 197 -5.34 -10.99 7.19
N ILE A 198 -6.04 -9.86 7.08
CA ILE A 198 -5.40 -8.55 7.09
C ILE A 198 -4.66 -8.30 8.41
N GLY A 199 -5.26 -8.71 9.54
CA GLY A 199 -4.61 -8.67 10.85
C GLY A 199 -3.39 -9.60 10.93
N GLN A 200 -3.47 -10.79 10.35
CA GLN A 200 -2.35 -11.73 10.29
C GLN A 200 -1.20 -11.19 9.43
N TYR A 201 -1.48 -10.67 8.25
CA TYR A 201 -0.49 -10.01 7.42
C TYR A 201 0.23 -8.87 8.17
N SER A 202 -0.53 -7.97 8.83
CA SER A 202 0.05 -6.86 9.58
C SER A 202 0.94 -7.34 10.74
N THR A 203 0.56 -8.42 11.42
CA THR A 203 1.37 -9.00 12.51
C THR A 203 2.66 -9.65 11.98
N ASN A 204 2.57 -10.35 10.84
CA ASN A 204 3.72 -11.02 10.21
C ASN A 204 4.71 -10.02 9.61
N PHE A 205 4.20 -8.93 9.04
CA PHE A 205 5.02 -7.87 8.45
C PHE A 205 5.93 -7.19 9.48
N GLY A 206 5.43 -6.96 10.69
CA GLY A 206 6.17 -6.24 11.73
C GLY A 206 6.22 -4.75 11.42
N ASP A 207 7.28 -4.29 10.71
CA ASP A 207 7.43 -2.92 10.26
C ASP A 207 8.24 -2.81 8.96
N ALA A 208 8.31 -1.60 8.37
CA ALA A 208 8.94 -1.37 7.07
C ALA A 208 10.49 -1.23 7.13
N SER A 209 11.15 -1.54 8.26
CA SER A 209 12.60 -1.35 8.40
C SER A 209 13.40 -2.27 7.48
N ASP A 210 12.98 -3.53 7.36
CA ASP A 210 13.66 -4.50 6.49
C ASP A 210 13.50 -4.11 5.02
N PHE A 211 12.33 -3.64 4.62
CA PHE A 211 12.11 -3.15 3.27
C PHE A 211 12.94 -1.90 2.95
N ALA A 212 13.13 -0.99 3.93
CA ALA A 212 14.03 0.15 3.78
C ALA A 212 15.47 -0.28 3.50
N GLU A 213 15.94 -1.34 4.18
CA GLU A 213 17.28 -1.88 3.95
C GLU A 213 17.40 -2.55 2.59
N MET A 214 16.35 -3.28 2.14
CA MET A 214 16.31 -3.86 0.79
C MET A 214 16.42 -2.78 -0.29
N LEU A 215 15.69 -1.67 -0.16
CA LEU A 215 15.78 -0.53 -1.07
C LEU A 215 17.18 0.10 -1.10
N ARG A 216 17.85 0.23 0.07
CA ARG A 216 19.25 0.73 0.14
C ARG A 216 20.21 -0.19 -0.57
N ARG A 217 20.05 -1.51 -0.44
CA ARG A 217 20.85 -2.50 -1.17
C ARG A 217 20.69 -2.41 -2.68
N GLN A 218 19.55 -1.92 -3.16
CA GLN A 218 19.31 -1.60 -4.57
C GLN A 218 19.85 -0.23 -5.01
N GLY A 219 20.63 0.46 -4.15
CA GLY A 219 21.23 1.75 -4.45
C GLY A 219 20.33 2.98 -4.26
N LEU A 220 19.16 2.80 -3.65
CA LEU A 220 18.25 3.91 -3.38
C LEU A 220 18.60 4.60 -2.06
N LYS A 221 18.38 5.92 -1.99
CA LYS A 221 18.37 6.64 -0.71
C LYS A 221 17.02 6.38 -0.05
N ALA A 222 16.99 5.57 1.01
CA ALA A 222 15.76 5.16 1.69
C ALA A 222 15.80 5.54 3.18
N GLU A 223 14.78 6.26 3.63
CA GLU A 223 14.57 6.67 5.01
C GLU A 223 13.36 5.92 5.59
N PHE A 224 13.56 5.22 6.70
CA PHE A 224 12.49 4.59 7.47
C PHE A 224 11.76 5.63 8.32
N ARG A 225 10.42 5.63 8.28
CA ARG A 225 9.57 6.55 9.06
C ARG A 225 8.56 5.81 9.91
N LYS A 226 8.31 6.35 11.10
CA LYS A 226 7.26 5.88 12.01
C LYS A 226 6.14 6.91 12.09
N TYR A 227 4.90 6.42 12.07
CA TYR A 227 3.70 7.23 12.21
C TYR A 227 2.89 6.71 13.40
N PHE A 228 2.32 7.62 14.18
CA PHE A 228 1.51 7.30 15.35
C PHE A 228 2.11 6.16 16.20
N PHE A 229 3.24 6.43 16.82
CA PHE A 229 3.97 5.50 17.71
C PHE A 229 4.38 4.17 17.05
N GLY A 230 4.36 4.08 15.73
CA GLY A 230 4.69 2.86 14.98
C GLY A 230 3.49 1.98 14.62
N CYS A 231 2.25 2.45 14.85
CA CYS A 231 1.04 1.76 14.34
C CYS A 231 0.97 1.75 12.81
N ALA A 232 1.64 2.70 12.16
CA ALA A 232 2.04 2.62 10.77
C ALA A 232 3.52 2.96 10.66
N THR A 233 4.19 2.34 9.70
CA THR A 233 5.56 2.64 9.32
C THR A 233 5.66 2.79 7.81
N GLY A 234 6.69 3.46 7.33
CA GLY A 234 6.87 3.67 5.91
C GLY A 234 8.32 3.82 5.53
N VAL A 235 8.55 3.87 4.25
CA VAL A 235 9.85 4.17 3.67
C VAL A 235 9.68 5.22 2.60
N VAL A 236 10.48 6.27 2.68
CA VAL A 236 10.48 7.35 1.70
C VAL A 236 11.88 7.56 1.16
N GLY A 237 12.00 8.07 -0.04
CA GLY A 237 13.31 8.32 -0.58
C GLY A 237 13.37 8.62 -2.06
N SER A 238 14.55 8.44 -2.63
CA SER A 238 14.82 8.77 -4.03
C SER A 238 15.89 7.86 -4.64
N LYS A 239 15.88 7.77 -5.95
CA LYS A 239 16.99 7.22 -6.74
C LYS A 239 18.01 8.35 -6.99
N PRO A 240 19.29 8.16 -6.69
CA PRO A 240 20.35 9.13 -6.97
C PRO A 240 20.45 9.50 -8.44
#